data_c6b3a761f2651ab8c4da54cc7ac36dc4
#
_entry.id   c6b3a761f2651ab8c4da54cc7ac36dc4
#
_cell.length_a   1.000
_cell.length_b   1.000
_cell.length_c   1.000
_cell.angle_alpha   90.00
_cell.angle_beta   90.00
_cell.angle_gamma   90.00
#
_symmetry.space_group_name_H-M   'P 1'
#
loop_
_entity.id
_entity.type
_entity.pdbx_description
1 polymer ?
#
loop_
_entity_poly.entity_id
_entity_poly.type
_entity_poly.pdbx_seq_one_letter_code
_entity_poly.pdbx_strand_id
1 'polypeptide(L)'
;MWSVRGFSRGAAAVLMLGALAAIPNRARADDGFPFGFELTLDVAQQPGSKRVPQLEIGDSGEATLDLWCKDAKGQFSVAGFTVIFVPGQVEDHDCSPAEAEADDQLVTALSEATNWKREGDFISFIGIRSLRFHLNTN
;
A
#
# COMPACT_ATOMS: atom_id res chain seq x y z
N MET A 1 57.06 23.56 -64.72
CA MET A 1 56.02 22.62 -65.20
C MET A 1 55.93 21.53 -64.20
N TRP A 2 54.91 21.58 -63.40
CA TRP A 2 54.12 20.48 -62.82
C TRP A 2 53.32 21.04 -61.66
N SER A 3 52.07 21.19 -61.98
CA SER A 3 51.06 21.63 -61.02
C SER A 3 50.67 20.44 -60.14
N VAL A 4 50.80 20.61 -58.82
CA VAL A 4 50.23 19.65 -57.87
C VAL A 4 49.00 20.28 -57.25
N ARG A 5 47.85 19.76 -57.64
CA ARG A 5 46.55 20.15 -57.10
C ARG A 5 46.39 19.54 -55.69
N GLY A 6 46.15 20.38 -54.75
CA GLY A 6 45.80 20.00 -53.39
C GLY A 6 44.46 19.30 -53.31
N PHE A 7 44.45 18.17 -52.66
CA PHE A 7 43.23 17.47 -52.25
C PHE A 7 42.79 17.97 -50.88
N SER A 8 41.72 18.71 -50.87
CA SER A 8 41.03 19.09 -49.63
C SER A 8 40.29 17.85 -49.12
N ARG A 9 40.72 17.33 -47.98
CA ARG A 9 39.98 16.31 -47.23
C ARG A 9 39.01 17.01 -46.31
N GLY A 10 37.74 17.02 -46.69
CA GLY A 10 36.64 17.41 -45.84
C GLY A 10 36.45 16.34 -44.75
N ALA A 11 36.68 16.71 -43.52
CA ALA A 11 36.29 15.90 -42.37
C ALA A 11 34.81 16.08 -42.11
N ALA A 12 34.03 15.06 -42.44
CA ALA A 12 32.61 15.01 -42.02
C ALA A 12 32.54 14.65 -40.54
N ALA A 13 32.27 15.61 -39.70
CA ALA A 13 31.94 15.36 -38.31
C ALA A 13 30.53 14.78 -38.22
N VAL A 14 30.41 13.49 -37.97
CA VAL A 14 29.17 12.82 -37.66
C VAL A 14 28.81 13.14 -36.19
N LEU A 15 27.92 14.09 -35.98
CA LEU A 15 27.27 14.33 -34.71
C LEU A 15 26.28 13.20 -34.44
N MET A 16 26.68 12.21 -33.63
CA MET A 16 25.77 11.26 -33.05
C MET A 16 24.97 11.98 -31.94
N LEU A 17 23.75 12.43 -32.27
CA LEU A 17 22.77 12.80 -31.25
C LEU A 17 22.32 11.49 -30.57
N GLY A 18 22.87 11.21 -29.42
CA GLY A 18 22.36 10.20 -28.50
C GLY A 18 21.01 10.67 -27.98
N ALA A 19 19.93 10.13 -28.50
CA ALA A 19 18.62 10.30 -27.91
C ALA A 19 18.62 9.55 -26.56
N LEU A 20 18.77 10.28 -25.45
CA LEU A 20 18.42 9.76 -24.13
C LEU A 20 16.93 9.53 -24.14
N ALA A 21 16.49 8.30 -24.36
CA ALA A 21 15.13 7.89 -24.11
C ALA A 21 14.89 8.02 -22.61
N ALA A 22 14.19 9.06 -22.19
CA ALA A 22 13.67 9.18 -20.84
C ALA A 22 12.68 8.02 -20.65
N ILE A 23 13.08 7.00 -19.89
CA ILE A 23 12.18 5.93 -19.48
C ILE A 23 11.18 6.57 -18.53
N PRO A 24 9.87 6.60 -18.88
CA PRO A 24 8.88 7.13 -17.94
C PRO A 24 8.93 6.26 -16.69
N ASN A 25 9.23 6.91 -15.57
CA ASN A 25 9.17 6.27 -14.27
C ASN A 25 7.68 5.96 -14.01
N ARG A 26 7.25 4.76 -14.38
CA ARG A 26 5.91 4.29 -14.04
C ARG A 26 5.89 4.11 -12.54
N ALA A 27 5.21 5.01 -11.84
CA ALA A 27 4.90 4.82 -10.44
C ALA A 27 4.33 3.41 -10.27
N ARG A 28 4.91 2.64 -9.36
CA ARG A 28 4.42 1.30 -9.06
C ARG A 28 3.05 1.43 -8.41
N ALA A 29 2.16 0.48 -8.66
CA ALA A 29 0.82 0.52 -8.06
C ALA A 29 0.87 0.45 -6.52
N ASP A 30 1.88 -0.19 -5.96
CA ASP A 30 2.13 -0.27 -4.52
C ASP A 30 2.65 1.04 -3.87
N ASP A 31 3.09 2.03 -4.67
CA ASP A 31 3.56 3.33 -4.17
C ASP A 31 2.46 4.12 -3.43
N GLY A 32 1.21 3.76 -3.63
CA GLY A 32 0.06 4.36 -2.94
C GLY A 32 -0.41 3.56 -1.71
N PHE A 33 0.18 2.41 -1.41
CA PHE A 33 -0.16 1.63 -0.24
C PHE A 33 0.25 2.37 1.03
N PRO A 34 -0.57 2.36 2.09
CA PRO A 34 -0.38 3.22 3.25
C PRO A 34 0.67 2.70 4.24
N PHE A 35 1.89 2.43 3.76
CA PHE A 35 3.01 2.15 4.64
C PHE A 35 3.35 3.38 5.48
N GLY A 36 3.57 3.19 6.77
CA GLY A 36 3.90 4.25 7.71
C GLY A 36 2.69 5.08 8.16
N PHE A 37 1.47 4.63 7.89
CA PHE A 37 0.26 5.35 8.25
C PHE A 37 -0.61 4.59 9.23
N GLU A 38 -1.37 5.37 10.01
CA GLU A 38 -2.46 4.90 10.82
C GLU A 38 -3.79 5.14 10.09
N LEU A 39 -4.67 4.16 10.16
CA LEU A 39 -5.98 4.15 9.51
C LEU A 39 -7.07 3.85 10.53
N THR A 40 -8.23 4.44 10.34
CA THR A 40 -9.42 4.13 11.12
C THR A 40 -10.45 3.44 10.24
N LEU A 41 -11.07 2.39 10.73
CA LEU A 41 -12.15 1.68 10.03
C LEU A 41 -13.33 2.63 9.78
N ASP A 42 -13.78 2.70 8.53
CA ASP A 42 -14.87 3.59 8.11
C ASP A 42 -16.24 2.95 8.39
N VAL A 43 -16.58 2.88 9.67
CA VAL A 43 -17.86 2.36 10.16
C VAL A 43 -18.31 3.18 11.37
N ALA A 44 -19.60 3.09 11.67
CA ALA A 44 -20.15 3.66 12.90
C ALA A 44 -19.64 2.88 14.12
N GLN A 45 -19.45 3.57 15.22
CA GLN A 45 -19.11 2.94 16.50
C GLN A 45 -20.20 1.96 16.91
N GLN A 46 -19.80 0.74 17.29
CA GLN A 46 -20.76 -0.25 17.78
C GLN A 46 -21.29 0.12 19.17
N PRO A 47 -22.58 -0.15 19.44
CA PRO A 47 -23.13 0.04 20.78
C PRO A 47 -22.34 -0.75 21.84
N GLY A 48 -21.93 -0.06 22.90
CA GLY A 48 -21.14 -0.66 23.98
C GLY A 48 -19.63 -0.72 23.72
N SER A 49 -19.16 -0.49 22.51
CA SER A 49 -17.73 -0.36 22.22
C SER A 49 -17.22 1.02 22.61
N LYS A 50 -16.03 1.08 23.16
CA LYS A 50 -15.36 2.34 23.57
C LYS A 50 -14.55 2.95 22.44
N ARG A 51 -14.32 2.22 21.35
CA ARG A 51 -13.45 2.64 20.25
C ARG A 51 -13.95 2.13 18.89
N VAL A 52 -13.45 2.73 17.83
CA VAL A 52 -13.57 2.23 16.45
C VAL A 52 -12.22 1.60 16.09
N PRO A 53 -12.20 0.45 15.39
CA PRO A 53 -10.96 -0.21 15.04
C PRO A 53 -9.98 0.68 14.29
N GLN A 54 -8.71 0.57 14.67
CA GLN A 54 -7.58 1.25 14.05
C GLN A 54 -6.57 0.22 13.54
N LEU A 55 -5.91 0.57 12.46
CA LEU A 55 -4.88 -0.22 11.81
C LEU A 55 -3.67 0.66 11.57
N GLU A 56 -2.58 0.39 12.24
CA GLU A 56 -1.29 0.99 11.97
C GLU A 56 -0.47 0.03 11.09
N ILE A 57 0.06 0.55 9.99
CA ILE A 57 0.91 -0.21 9.07
C ILE A 57 2.29 0.44 9.09
N GLY A 58 3.30 -0.31 9.55
CA GLY A 58 4.67 0.14 9.53
C GLY A 58 5.30 0.14 8.14
N ASP A 59 6.49 0.69 8.02
CA ASP A 59 7.19 0.86 6.74
C ASP A 59 7.54 -0.47 6.05
N SER A 60 7.65 -1.55 6.80
CA SER A 60 7.92 -2.90 6.29
C SER A 60 6.68 -3.80 6.22
N GLY A 61 5.50 -3.22 6.41
CA GLY A 61 4.24 -3.93 6.34
C GLY A 61 3.81 -4.63 7.64
N GLU A 62 4.56 -4.49 8.71
CA GLU A 62 4.11 -4.91 10.03
C GLU A 62 2.85 -4.15 10.42
N ALA A 63 1.87 -4.87 10.94
CA ALA A 63 0.58 -4.30 11.28
C ALA A 63 0.27 -4.45 12.77
N THR A 64 -0.29 -3.40 13.32
CA THR A 64 -0.90 -3.40 14.65
C THR A 64 -2.37 -3.01 14.51
N LEU A 65 -3.26 -3.82 15.07
CA LEU A 65 -4.69 -3.61 15.04
C LEU A 65 -5.22 -3.40 16.44
N ASP A 66 -5.78 -2.22 16.65
CA ASP A 66 -6.65 -1.95 17.80
C ASP A 66 -8.08 -2.25 17.35
N LEU A 67 -8.60 -3.41 17.74
CA LEU A 67 -9.93 -3.89 17.33
C LEU A 67 -11.04 -3.27 18.19
N TRP A 68 -12.24 -3.76 18.06
CA TRP A 68 -13.36 -3.30 18.93
C TRP A 68 -13.08 -3.51 20.42
N CYS A 69 -12.41 -4.60 20.74
CA CYS A 69 -12.05 -4.96 22.10
C CYS A 69 -10.63 -5.55 22.22
N LYS A 70 -10.28 -6.47 21.32
CA LYS A 70 -8.97 -7.14 21.30
C LYS A 70 -7.90 -6.28 20.62
N ASP A 71 -6.65 -6.66 20.80
CA ASP A 71 -5.51 -6.14 20.04
C ASP A 71 -4.90 -7.29 19.24
N ALA A 72 -4.46 -7.00 18.03
CA ALA A 72 -3.86 -8.01 17.16
C ALA A 72 -2.65 -7.45 16.42
N LYS A 73 -1.79 -8.34 15.98
CA LYS A 73 -0.67 -8.04 15.09
C LYS A 73 -0.77 -8.86 13.82
N GLY A 74 -0.08 -8.43 12.79
CA GLY A 74 0.00 -9.16 11.55
C GLY A 74 1.04 -8.58 10.63
N GLN A 75 1.07 -9.09 9.41
CA GLN A 75 2.02 -8.68 8.39
C GLN A 75 1.31 -8.53 7.05
N PHE A 76 1.48 -7.36 6.44
CA PHE A 76 1.12 -7.12 5.05
C PHE A 76 2.26 -7.41 4.10
N SER A 77 1.94 -8.04 2.99
CA SER A 77 2.80 -8.15 1.81
C SER A 77 2.04 -7.60 0.61
N VAL A 78 2.68 -6.71 -0.14
CA VAL A 78 2.04 -5.97 -1.23
C VAL A 78 2.86 -6.11 -2.51
N ALA A 79 2.17 -6.43 -3.61
CA ALA A 79 2.74 -6.45 -4.94
C ALA A 79 1.74 -5.81 -5.92
N GLY A 80 1.99 -4.57 -6.31
CA GLY A 80 1.04 -3.79 -7.09
C GLY A 80 -0.28 -3.59 -6.32
N PHE A 81 -1.39 -3.98 -6.91
CA PHE A 81 -2.72 -3.95 -6.26
C PHE A 81 -3.08 -5.24 -5.52
N THR A 82 -2.21 -6.22 -5.54
CA THR A 82 -2.37 -7.45 -4.77
C THR A 82 -1.88 -7.25 -3.36
N VAL A 83 -2.64 -7.71 -2.39
CA VAL A 83 -2.30 -7.66 -0.96
C VAL A 83 -2.52 -9.01 -0.32
N ILE A 84 -1.64 -9.35 0.61
CA ILE A 84 -1.79 -10.50 1.49
C ILE A 84 -1.61 -9.97 2.92
N PHE A 85 -2.54 -10.31 3.79
CA PHE A 85 -2.44 -10.06 5.22
C PHE A 85 -2.37 -11.40 5.95
N VAL A 86 -1.32 -11.58 6.71
CA VAL A 86 -1.15 -12.76 7.58
C VAL A 86 -1.35 -12.30 9.03
N PRO A 87 -2.44 -12.75 9.69
CA PRO A 87 -2.65 -12.44 11.09
C PRO A 87 -1.59 -13.13 11.94
N GLY A 88 -1.14 -12.41 12.97
CA GLY A 88 -0.19 -12.89 13.95
C GLY A 88 -0.86 -13.10 15.32
N GLN A 89 -0.19 -12.62 16.34
CA GLN A 89 -0.65 -12.75 17.72
C GLN A 89 -1.88 -11.88 17.99
N VAL A 90 -2.86 -12.42 18.69
CA VAL A 90 -4.04 -11.71 19.20
C VAL A 90 -3.97 -11.68 20.71
N GLU A 91 -4.15 -10.49 21.29
CA GLU A 91 -4.27 -10.30 22.72
C GLU A 91 -5.74 -10.22 23.09
N ASP A 92 -6.22 -11.21 23.85
CA ASP A 92 -7.58 -11.21 24.36
C ASP A 92 -7.68 -10.30 25.61
N HIS A 93 -8.74 -9.50 25.60
CA HIS A 93 -9.17 -8.73 26.76
C HIS A 93 -10.51 -9.29 27.26
N ASP A 94 -11.03 -8.74 28.33
CA ASP A 94 -12.37 -9.11 28.84
C ASP A 94 -13.44 -8.50 27.92
N CYS A 95 -13.71 -9.20 26.80
CA CYS A 95 -14.62 -8.77 25.74
C CYS A 95 -15.99 -9.40 25.89
N SER A 96 -17.04 -8.65 25.56
CA SER A 96 -18.35 -9.26 25.33
C SER A 96 -18.29 -10.25 24.16
N PRO A 97 -19.16 -11.28 24.13
CA PRO A 97 -19.19 -12.20 22.99
C PRO A 97 -19.40 -11.51 21.63
N ALA A 98 -20.21 -10.46 21.59
CA ALA A 98 -20.46 -9.68 20.37
C ALA A 98 -19.22 -8.92 19.89
N GLU A 99 -18.46 -8.31 20.80
CA GLU A 99 -17.20 -7.63 20.46
C GLU A 99 -16.14 -8.62 20.01
N ALA A 100 -15.99 -9.75 20.69
CA ALA A 100 -15.04 -10.80 20.33
C ALA A 100 -15.33 -11.37 18.92
N GLU A 101 -16.61 -11.60 18.61
CA GLU A 101 -17.02 -12.07 17.27
C GLU A 101 -16.74 -11.00 16.20
N ALA A 102 -17.05 -9.73 16.48
CA ALA A 102 -16.79 -8.64 15.55
C ALA A 102 -15.28 -8.49 15.26
N ASP A 103 -14.43 -8.65 16.27
CA ASP A 103 -12.97 -8.63 16.12
C ASP A 103 -12.47 -9.79 15.26
N ASP A 104 -12.97 -11.00 15.49
CA ASP A 104 -12.60 -12.18 14.71
C ASP A 104 -13.04 -12.03 13.24
N GLN A 105 -14.21 -11.46 12.99
CA GLN A 105 -14.70 -11.19 11.64
C GLN A 105 -13.85 -10.14 10.93
N LEU A 106 -13.39 -9.12 11.62
CA LEU A 106 -12.52 -8.09 11.04
C LEU A 106 -11.16 -8.65 10.64
N VAL A 107 -10.52 -9.40 11.51
CA VAL A 107 -9.24 -10.06 11.22
C VAL A 107 -9.38 -11.06 10.07
N THR A 108 -10.46 -11.83 10.06
CA THR A 108 -10.77 -12.77 8.98
C THR A 108 -10.95 -12.05 7.66
N ALA A 109 -11.71 -10.95 7.63
CA ALA A 109 -11.92 -10.16 6.41
C ALA A 109 -10.62 -9.57 5.85
N LEU A 110 -9.70 -9.12 6.71
CA LEU A 110 -8.36 -8.69 6.27
C LEU A 110 -7.55 -9.86 5.69
N SER A 111 -7.60 -11.03 6.32
CA SER A 111 -6.88 -12.23 5.83
C SER A 111 -7.42 -12.74 4.50
N GLU A 112 -8.69 -12.53 4.22
CA GLU A 112 -9.35 -12.92 2.96
C GLU A 112 -9.18 -11.89 1.85
N ALA A 113 -8.68 -10.69 2.14
CA ALA A 113 -8.44 -9.66 1.15
C ALA A 113 -7.31 -10.09 0.19
N THR A 114 -7.56 -9.91 -1.10
CA THR A 114 -6.60 -10.23 -2.17
C THR A 114 -6.12 -9.01 -2.92
N ASN A 115 -6.88 -7.93 -2.87
CA ASN A 115 -6.58 -6.68 -3.55
C ASN A 115 -6.82 -5.49 -2.63
N TRP A 116 -6.20 -4.40 -2.98
CA TRP A 116 -6.41 -3.12 -2.32
C TRP A 116 -6.58 -2.00 -3.35
N LYS A 117 -7.23 -0.94 -2.95
CA LYS A 117 -7.30 0.30 -3.73
C LYS A 117 -7.30 1.52 -2.81
N ARG A 118 -6.82 2.62 -3.35
CA ARG A 118 -6.86 3.92 -2.68
C ARG A 118 -7.70 4.92 -3.48
N GLU A 119 -8.57 5.62 -2.80
CA GLU A 119 -9.39 6.71 -3.35
C GLU A 119 -9.27 7.90 -2.39
N GLY A 120 -8.36 8.83 -2.69
CA GLY A 120 -8.05 9.93 -1.78
C GLY A 120 -7.48 9.41 -0.46
N ASP A 121 -8.16 9.72 0.64
CA ASP A 121 -7.77 9.28 2.00
C ASP A 121 -8.40 7.94 2.38
N PHE A 122 -9.16 7.31 1.50
CA PHE A 122 -9.77 6.01 1.73
C PHE A 122 -8.96 4.88 1.13
N ILE A 123 -8.75 3.85 1.95
CA ILE A 123 -8.10 2.59 1.56
C ILE A 123 -9.13 1.48 1.70
N SER A 124 -9.34 0.74 0.62
CA SER A 124 -10.21 -0.45 0.63
C SER A 124 -9.38 -1.70 0.48
N PHE A 125 -9.62 -2.66 1.36
CA PHE A 125 -9.14 -4.04 1.24
C PHE A 125 -10.27 -4.88 0.67
N ILE A 126 -10.04 -5.50 -0.47
CA ILE A 126 -11.07 -6.15 -1.29
C ILE A 126 -10.90 -7.65 -1.20
N GLY A 127 -11.95 -8.33 -0.76
CA GLY A 127 -12.04 -9.77 -0.62
C GLY A 127 -13.50 -10.21 -0.59
N ILE A 128 -13.78 -11.35 0.03
CA ILE A 128 -15.14 -11.87 0.24
C ILE A 128 -16.00 -10.83 0.98
N ARG A 129 -15.40 -10.21 1.99
CA ARG A 129 -15.93 -9.03 2.68
C ARG A 129 -14.93 -7.90 2.53
N SER A 130 -15.33 -6.84 1.85
CA SER A 130 -14.45 -5.67 1.69
C SER A 130 -14.49 -4.79 2.93
N LEU A 131 -13.33 -4.26 3.28
CA LEU A 131 -13.15 -3.32 4.39
C LEU A 131 -12.67 -1.99 3.84
N ARG A 132 -13.21 -0.90 4.35
CA ARG A 132 -12.77 0.45 4.02
C ARG A 132 -12.27 1.16 5.27
N PHE A 133 -11.11 1.74 5.14
CA PHE A 133 -10.47 2.57 6.16
C PHE A 133 -10.24 3.97 5.62
N HIS A 134 -10.09 4.94 6.49
CA HIS A 134 -9.58 6.26 6.14
C HIS A 134 -8.26 6.53 6.85
N LEU A 135 -7.39 7.26 6.16
CA LEU A 135 -6.11 7.71 6.72
C LEU A 135 -6.37 8.71 7.85
N ASN A 136 -5.67 8.53 8.96
CA ASN A 136 -5.65 9.52 10.02
C ASN A 136 -4.68 10.62 9.58
N THR A 137 -5.22 11.72 9.07
CA THR A 137 -4.46 12.92 8.72
C THR A 137 -4.51 13.89 9.90
N ASN A 138 -3.35 14.18 10.46
CA ASN A 138 -3.20 15.26 11.44
C ASN A 138 -3.09 16.62 10.74
#